data_0d26ec2372230e2cf45e19b55fd4ce4a
#
_entry.id   0d26ec2372230e2cf45e19b55fd4ce4a
#
_cell.length_a   1.000
_cell.length_b   1.000
_cell.length_c   1.000
_cell.angle_alpha   90.00
_cell.angle_beta   90.00
_cell.angle_gamma   90.00
#
_symmetry.space_group_name_H-M   'P 1'
#
loop_
_entity.id
_entity.type
_entity.pdbx_description
1 polymer ?
#
loop_
_entity_poly.entity_id
_entity_poly.type
_entity_poly.pdbx_seq_one_letter_code
_entity_poly.pdbx_strand_id
1 'polypeptide(L)'
;DGVEAIGIMTPSGDHYKIAKEFIKKNIHIICDKPLTSRVEDAKALEKLVKKTKIIFALTHNYSAYPMLREARELVTKNKIGKIKVINVEYPQGYTVAVKKKDEKSTLKWRLDKNMCGPSMILSEIGTHAYHLMRYVTGLEVKEVSAEVNSLSEEISVDDNAFIIVRMDNQARGSIWVS
;
A
#
# COMPACT_ATOMS: atom_id res chain seq x y z
N ASP A 1 2.13 -1.45 -31.40
CA ASP A 1 1.35 -0.71 -32.37
C ASP A 1 -0.08 -0.55 -31.85
N GLY A 2 -0.45 0.67 -31.40
CA GLY A 2 -1.80 1.00 -30.95
C GLY A 2 -2.08 0.77 -29.46
N VAL A 3 -1.08 0.39 -28.64
CA VAL A 3 -1.25 0.28 -27.18
C VAL A 3 -1.13 1.66 -26.55
N GLU A 4 -2.19 2.12 -25.90
CA GLU A 4 -2.26 3.43 -25.23
C GLU A 4 -2.02 3.32 -23.71
N ALA A 5 -2.38 2.18 -23.11
CA ALA A 5 -2.23 1.92 -21.69
C ALA A 5 -1.86 0.47 -21.39
N ILE A 6 -1.16 0.26 -20.26
CA ILE A 6 -0.84 -1.08 -19.74
C ILE A 6 -1.26 -1.24 -18.29
N GLY A 7 -1.53 -2.51 -17.91
CA GLY A 7 -1.66 -2.92 -16.52
C GLY A 7 -0.40 -3.61 -16.03
N ILE A 8 0.14 -3.20 -14.87
CA ILE A 8 1.28 -3.84 -14.20
C ILE A 8 0.73 -4.59 -12.98
N MET A 9 0.74 -5.93 -13.04
CA MET A 9 0.22 -6.84 -12.00
C MET A 9 1.28 -7.89 -11.64
N THR A 10 2.55 -7.53 -11.76
CA THR A 10 3.71 -8.36 -11.43
C THR A 10 4.02 -8.30 -9.93
N PRO A 11 4.96 -9.09 -9.40
CA PRO A 11 5.51 -8.84 -8.08
C PRO A 11 6.03 -7.40 -7.91
N SER A 12 5.87 -6.83 -6.73
CA SER A 12 6.15 -5.41 -6.46
C SER A 12 7.61 -5.00 -6.73
N GLY A 13 8.56 -5.93 -6.63
CA GLY A 13 9.96 -5.71 -6.98
C GLY A 13 10.22 -5.38 -8.45
N ASP A 14 9.29 -5.75 -9.34
CA ASP A 14 9.41 -5.51 -10.78
C ASP A 14 8.70 -4.22 -11.24
N HIS A 15 7.81 -3.65 -10.42
CA HIS A 15 6.98 -2.51 -10.80
C HIS A 15 7.80 -1.34 -11.35
N TYR A 16 8.88 -0.98 -10.66
CA TYR A 16 9.74 0.13 -11.07
C TYR A 16 10.35 -0.07 -12.46
N LYS A 17 10.93 -1.23 -12.70
CA LYS A 17 11.61 -1.55 -13.97
C LYS A 17 10.63 -1.49 -15.13
N ILE A 18 9.47 -2.14 -14.97
CA ILE A 18 8.43 -2.19 -15.99
C ILE A 18 7.86 -0.80 -16.23
N ALA A 19 7.42 -0.11 -15.20
CA ALA A 19 6.83 1.22 -15.30
C ALA A 19 7.77 2.21 -16.02
N LYS A 20 9.05 2.22 -15.64
CA LYS A 20 10.07 3.09 -16.24
C LYS A 20 10.16 2.93 -17.75
N GLU A 21 10.09 1.70 -18.26
CA GLU A 21 10.19 1.46 -19.71
C GLU A 21 8.96 1.96 -20.47
N PHE A 22 7.77 1.83 -19.89
CA PHE A 22 6.54 2.30 -20.53
C PHE A 22 6.33 3.82 -20.38
N ILE A 23 6.79 4.43 -19.29
CA ILE A 23 6.84 5.90 -19.16
C ILE A 23 7.66 6.52 -20.28
N LYS A 24 8.84 5.97 -20.61
CA LYS A 24 9.68 6.44 -21.72
C LYS A 24 8.98 6.38 -23.10
N LYS A 25 8.02 5.48 -23.23
CA LYS A 25 7.23 5.30 -24.47
C LYS A 25 5.95 6.13 -24.48
N ASN A 26 5.72 6.98 -23.47
CA ASN A 26 4.49 7.77 -23.29
C ASN A 26 3.22 6.92 -23.23
N ILE A 27 3.28 5.71 -22.66
CA ILE A 27 2.15 4.82 -22.49
C ILE A 27 1.58 5.03 -21.07
N HIS A 28 0.26 5.13 -20.97
CA HIS A 28 -0.46 5.24 -19.69
C HIS A 28 -0.29 3.96 -18.86
N ILE A 29 -0.28 4.09 -17.54
CA ILE A 29 0.00 2.96 -16.65
C ILE A 29 -1.08 2.83 -15.58
N ILE A 30 -1.58 1.61 -15.42
CA ILE A 30 -2.34 1.17 -14.25
C ILE A 30 -1.43 0.18 -13.52
N CYS A 31 -0.96 0.55 -12.33
CA CYS A 31 -0.03 -0.27 -11.55
C CYS A 31 -0.72 -0.80 -10.30
N ASP A 32 -0.51 -2.08 -10.00
CA ASP A 32 -0.99 -2.64 -8.73
C ASP A 32 -0.20 -2.10 -7.53
N LYS A 33 -0.79 -2.13 -6.36
CA LYS A 33 -0.15 -1.76 -5.10
C LYS A 33 0.81 -2.87 -4.60
N PRO A 34 1.83 -2.53 -3.81
CA PRO A 34 2.35 -1.20 -3.57
C PRO A 34 3.00 -0.61 -4.83
N LEU A 35 3.17 0.70 -4.88
CA LEU A 35 3.76 1.37 -6.06
C LEU A 35 5.10 0.75 -6.44
N THR A 36 5.95 0.54 -5.46
CA THR A 36 7.25 -0.14 -5.59
C THR A 36 7.62 -0.81 -4.28
N SER A 37 8.58 -1.71 -4.31
CA SER A 37 9.14 -2.34 -3.10
C SER A 37 10.12 -1.43 -2.32
N ARG A 38 10.57 -0.30 -2.90
CA ARG A 38 11.55 0.62 -2.30
C ARG A 38 11.12 2.08 -2.48
N VAL A 39 11.35 2.89 -1.47
CA VAL A 39 11.01 4.34 -1.49
C VAL A 39 11.80 5.10 -2.55
N GLU A 40 13.05 4.73 -2.78
CA GLU A 40 13.91 5.35 -3.80
C GLU A 40 13.33 5.19 -5.21
N ASP A 41 12.82 4.00 -5.51
CA ASP A 41 12.17 3.67 -6.78
C ASP A 41 10.86 4.45 -6.96
N ALA A 42 10.06 4.57 -5.90
CA ALA A 42 8.84 5.37 -5.91
C ALA A 42 9.13 6.86 -6.21
N LYS A 43 10.14 7.43 -5.54
CA LYS A 43 10.59 8.81 -5.80
C LYS A 43 11.12 9.00 -7.22
N ALA A 44 11.80 7.98 -7.74
CA ALA A 44 12.29 8.01 -9.13
C ALA A 44 11.14 7.97 -10.15
N LEU A 45 10.13 7.11 -9.91
CA LEU A 45 8.92 7.07 -10.76
C LEU A 45 8.16 8.39 -10.72
N GLU A 46 7.94 8.96 -9.53
CA GLU A 46 7.29 10.27 -9.40
C GLU A 46 7.97 11.33 -10.24
N LYS A 47 9.32 11.42 -10.18
CA LYS A 47 10.09 12.36 -10.97
C LYS A 47 9.98 12.13 -12.49
N LEU A 48 9.88 10.86 -12.91
CA LEU A 48 9.70 10.51 -14.31
C LEU A 48 8.30 10.90 -14.80
N VAL A 49 7.26 10.51 -14.07
CA VAL A 49 5.86 10.78 -14.42
C VAL A 49 5.60 12.28 -14.52
N LYS A 50 6.11 13.09 -13.57
CA LYS A 50 5.98 14.54 -13.58
C LYS A 50 6.56 15.24 -14.83
N LYS A 51 7.44 14.57 -15.57
CA LYS A 51 8.05 15.07 -16.82
C LYS A 51 7.25 14.69 -18.06
N THR A 52 6.17 13.95 -17.92
CA THR A 52 5.35 13.43 -19.00
C THR A 52 3.89 13.88 -18.87
N LYS A 53 3.09 13.57 -19.87
CA LYS A 53 1.62 13.79 -19.82
C LYS A 53 0.86 12.48 -19.63
N ILE A 54 1.55 11.39 -19.28
CA ILE A 54 0.88 10.12 -19.06
C ILE A 54 0.02 10.15 -17.78
N ILE A 55 -1.01 9.34 -17.78
CA ILE A 55 -1.77 9.00 -16.57
C ILE A 55 -1.10 7.80 -15.94
N PHE A 56 -0.70 7.94 -14.68
CA PHE A 56 -0.23 6.84 -13.85
C PHE A 56 -1.22 6.62 -12.70
N ALA A 57 -1.94 5.52 -12.73
CA ALA A 57 -2.92 5.16 -11.73
C ALA A 57 -2.40 4.00 -10.86
N LEU A 58 -2.42 4.18 -9.54
CA LEU A 58 -2.12 3.12 -8.57
C LEU A 58 -3.42 2.53 -8.04
N THR A 59 -3.56 1.20 -8.05
CA THR A 59 -4.79 0.52 -7.68
C THR A 59 -4.95 0.40 -6.16
N HIS A 60 -5.52 1.41 -5.53
CA HIS A 60 -6.04 1.33 -4.16
C HIS A 60 -7.54 0.97 -4.19
N ASN A 61 -7.83 -0.28 -4.56
CA ASN A 61 -9.17 -0.77 -4.87
C ASN A 61 -10.21 -0.57 -3.75
N TYR A 62 -9.82 -0.63 -2.49
CA TYR A 62 -10.77 -0.49 -1.38
C TYR A 62 -11.42 0.89 -1.29
N SER A 63 -10.72 1.95 -1.67
CA SER A 63 -11.31 3.30 -1.74
C SER A 63 -12.44 3.42 -2.77
N ALA A 64 -12.56 2.46 -3.68
CA ALA A 64 -13.65 2.39 -4.64
C ALA A 64 -14.96 1.81 -4.06
N TYR A 65 -14.92 1.16 -2.90
CA TYR A 65 -16.11 0.58 -2.29
C TYR A 65 -17.12 1.66 -1.88
N PRO A 66 -18.41 1.47 -2.19
CA PRO A 66 -19.44 2.49 -1.94
C PRO A 66 -19.47 2.96 -0.49
N MET A 67 -19.39 2.05 0.48
CA MET A 67 -19.43 2.39 1.90
C MET A 67 -18.24 3.24 2.36
N LEU A 68 -17.07 3.08 1.75
CA LEU A 68 -15.91 3.90 2.08
C LEU A 68 -15.98 5.29 1.46
N ARG A 69 -16.62 5.41 0.29
CA ARG A 69 -16.97 6.71 -0.30
C ARG A 69 -17.98 7.45 0.56
N GLU A 70 -19.00 6.75 1.03
CA GLU A 70 -19.99 7.30 1.97
C GLU A 70 -19.34 7.75 3.29
N ALA A 71 -18.49 6.90 3.89
CA ALA A 71 -17.75 7.26 5.10
C ALA A 71 -16.93 8.56 4.90
N ARG A 72 -16.20 8.67 3.77
CA ARG A 72 -15.48 9.89 3.41
C ARG A 72 -16.41 11.09 3.29
N GLU A 73 -17.56 10.92 2.67
CA GLU A 73 -18.54 12.01 2.48
C GLU A 73 -19.09 12.50 3.82
N LEU A 74 -19.44 11.59 4.74
CA LEU A 74 -19.88 11.93 6.08
C LEU A 74 -18.84 12.75 6.85
N VAL A 75 -17.56 12.35 6.76
CA VAL A 75 -16.45 13.12 7.35
C VAL A 75 -16.31 14.48 6.69
N THR A 76 -16.26 14.53 5.36
CA THR A 76 -16.06 15.77 4.59
C THR A 76 -17.19 16.77 4.83
N LYS A 77 -18.43 16.29 4.95
CA LYS A 77 -19.61 17.10 5.29
C LYS A 77 -19.75 17.40 6.78
N ASN A 78 -18.76 17.05 7.60
CA ASN A 78 -18.74 17.23 9.06
C ASN A 78 -19.97 16.62 9.78
N LYS A 79 -20.53 15.52 9.26
CA LYS A 79 -21.71 14.86 9.84
C LYS A 79 -21.42 14.14 11.15
N ILE A 80 -20.18 13.75 11.39
CA ILE A 80 -19.72 13.06 12.61
C ILE A 80 -18.86 13.96 13.51
N GLY A 81 -18.73 15.26 13.14
CA GLY A 81 -17.90 16.21 13.87
C GLY A 81 -16.40 16.00 13.65
N LYS A 82 -15.59 16.64 14.51
CA LYS A 82 -14.12 16.61 14.40
C LYS A 82 -13.57 15.24 14.83
N ILE A 83 -12.81 14.60 13.96
CA ILE A 83 -12.11 13.35 14.27
C ILE A 83 -11.06 13.59 15.35
N LYS A 84 -11.08 12.78 16.40
CA LYS A 84 -10.15 12.80 17.52
C LYS A 84 -9.34 11.52 17.67
N VAL A 85 -9.95 10.38 17.33
CA VAL A 85 -9.35 9.05 17.41
C VAL A 85 -9.67 8.28 16.14
N ILE A 86 -8.68 7.51 15.66
CA ILE A 86 -8.79 6.65 14.50
C ILE A 86 -8.21 5.28 14.88
N ASN A 87 -8.95 4.21 14.60
CA ASN A 87 -8.43 2.85 14.73
C ASN A 87 -8.64 2.12 13.42
N VAL A 88 -7.57 1.50 12.91
CA VAL A 88 -7.61 0.70 11.68
C VAL A 88 -7.02 -0.68 11.98
N GLU A 89 -7.78 -1.70 11.68
CA GLU A 89 -7.38 -3.09 11.87
C GLU A 89 -7.55 -3.85 10.56
N TYR A 90 -6.49 -4.55 10.17
CA TYR A 90 -6.53 -5.40 8.99
C TYR A 90 -5.71 -6.69 9.18
N PRO A 91 -6.14 -7.58 10.08
CA PRO A 91 -5.55 -8.91 10.19
C PRO A 91 -6.06 -9.80 9.04
N GLN A 92 -5.16 -10.45 8.32
CA GLN A 92 -5.50 -11.35 7.22
C GLN A 92 -5.14 -12.82 7.48
N GLY A 93 -4.20 -13.09 8.38
CA GLY A 93 -3.71 -14.45 8.64
C GLY A 93 -3.04 -15.11 7.43
N TYR A 94 -2.57 -14.31 6.48
CA TYR A 94 -2.01 -14.76 5.20
C TYR A 94 -0.81 -15.68 5.39
N THR A 95 0.09 -15.33 6.29
CA THR A 95 1.31 -16.08 6.57
C THR A 95 1.04 -17.42 7.23
N VAL A 96 -0.06 -17.55 7.96
CA VAL A 96 -0.51 -18.84 8.54
C VAL A 96 -0.86 -19.86 7.46
N ALA A 97 -1.37 -19.39 6.32
CA ALA A 97 -1.75 -20.23 5.18
C ALA A 97 -0.55 -20.60 4.29
N VAL A 98 0.52 -19.78 4.29
CA VAL A 98 1.70 -20.01 3.48
C VAL A 98 2.71 -20.88 4.22
N LYS A 99 2.48 -22.18 4.23
CA LYS A 99 3.48 -23.13 4.75
C LYS A 99 4.70 -23.16 3.83
N LYS A 100 5.90 -23.15 4.42
CA LYS A 100 7.20 -23.24 3.71
C LYS A 100 7.28 -24.37 2.67
N LYS A 101 6.46 -25.40 2.80
CA LYS A 101 6.47 -26.61 1.97
C LYS A 101 5.63 -26.52 0.70
N ASP A 102 4.84 -25.49 0.51
CA ASP A 102 4.08 -25.37 -0.73
C ASP A 102 4.93 -24.76 -1.85
N GLU A 103 5.70 -25.64 -2.52
CA GLU A 103 6.59 -25.26 -3.62
C GLU A 103 5.88 -24.66 -4.83
N LYS A 104 4.57 -24.82 -4.95
CA LYS A 104 3.76 -24.36 -6.07
C LYS A 104 3.05 -23.00 -5.79
N SER A 105 3.19 -22.43 -4.61
CA SER A 105 2.53 -21.16 -4.29
C SER A 105 3.07 -20.04 -5.16
N THR A 106 2.19 -19.42 -5.95
CA THR A 106 2.47 -18.22 -6.75
C THR A 106 2.80 -17.00 -5.88
N LEU A 107 2.70 -17.15 -4.56
CA LEU A 107 2.84 -16.08 -3.57
C LEU A 107 4.21 -16.07 -2.87
N LYS A 108 5.10 -17.02 -3.23
CA LYS A 108 6.46 -17.12 -2.63
C LYS A 108 7.29 -15.84 -2.73
N TRP A 109 7.08 -15.05 -3.76
CA TRP A 109 7.80 -13.79 -3.92
C TRP A 109 7.56 -12.81 -2.76
N ARG A 110 6.41 -12.92 -2.06
CA ARG A 110 6.12 -12.10 -0.86
C ARG A 110 6.99 -12.47 0.34
N LEU A 111 7.53 -13.67 0.35
CA LEU A 111 8.45 -14.15 1.39
C LEU A 111 9.92 -13.85 1.05
N ASP A 112 10.20 -13.31 -0.13
CA ASP A 112 11.53 -12.88 -0.57
C ASP A 112 11.69 -11.37 -0.38
N LYS A 113 12.55 -10.95 0.57
CA LYS A 113 12.86 -9.55 0.86
C LYS A 113 13.37 -8.77 -0.35
N ASN A 114 13.98 -9.44 -1.33
CA ASN A 114 14.43 -8.78 -2.55
C ASN A 114 13.25 -8.39 -3.46
N MET A 115 12.14 -9.11 -3.37
CA MET A 115 10.95 -8.88 -4.17
C MET A 115 9.89 -8.04 -3.44
N CYS A 116 9.59 -8.34 -2.17
CA CYS A 116 8.60 -7.60 -1.40
C CYS A 116 9.13 -6.32 -0.75
N GLY A 117 10.47 -6.15 -0.68
CA GLY A 117 11.10 -5.00 -0.06
C GLY A 117 11.39 -5.21 1.44
N PRO A 118 11.67 -4.12 2.18
CA PRO A 118 12.12 -4.18 3.58
C PRO A 118 11.07 -4.68 4.56
N SER A 119 9.79 -4.57 4.21
CA SER A 119 8.67 -5.03 5.06
C SER A 119 7.58 -5.63 4.19
N MET A 120 7.29 -6.91 4.37
CA MET A 120 6.22 -7.62 3.68
C MET A 120 4.85 -7.13 4.17
N ILE A 121 4.63 -7.14 5.48
CA ILE A 121 3.31 -6.81 6.04
C ILE A 121 2.90 -5.35 5.77
N LEU A 122 3.84 -4.42 5.83
CA LEU A 122 3.55 -3.02 5.53
C LEU A 122 3.29 -2.79 4.04
N SER A 123 4.03 -3.46 3.17
CA SER A 123 3.84 -3.36 1.71
C SER A 123 2.53 -3.98 1.25
N GLU A 124 2.18 -5.16 1.76
CA GLU A 124 1.01 -5.91 1.30
C GLU A 124 -0.29 -5.44 1.96
N ILE A 125 -0.27 -5.19 3.26
CA ILE A 125 -1.47 -4.90 4.06
C ILE A 125 -1.44 -3.46 4.61
N GLY A 126 -0.30 -3.02 5.13
CA GLY A 126 -0.15 -1.69 5.71
C GLY A 126 -0.48 -0.55 4.73
N THR A 127 -0.11 -0.71 3.45
CA THR A 127 -0.45 0.26 2.40
C THR A 127 -1.96 0.46 2.26
N HIS A 128 -2.76 -0.60 2.37
CA HIS A 128 -4.21 -0.51 2.33
C HIS A 128 -4.77 0.20 3.57
N ALA A 129 -4.33 -0.21 4.76
CA ALA A 129 -4.78 0.37 6.02
C ALA A 129 -4.44 1.87 6.09
N TYR A 130 -3.21 2.23 5.76
CA TYR A 130 -2.75 3.62 5.71
C TYR A 130 -3.52 4.44 4.67
N HIS A 131 -3.69 3.91 3.45
CA HIS A 131 -4.42 4.60 2.40
C HIS A 131 -5.88 4.86 2.80
N LEU A 132 -6.57 3.84 3.35
CA LEU A 132 -7.96 3.99 3.78
C LEU A 132 -8.12 5.00 4.92
N MET A 133 -7.22 4.99 5.90
CA MET A 133 -7.20 5.99 6.97
C MET A 133 -7.17 7.40 6.39
N ARG A 134 -6.21 7.69 5.50
CA ARG A 134 -6.08 8.99 4.85
C ARG A 134 -7.28 9.31 3.94
N TYR A 135 -7.72 8.33 3.17
CA TYR A 135 -8.82 8.51 2.23
C TYR A 135 -10.12 8.90 2.92
N VAL A 136 -10.48 8.20 3.99
CA VAL A 136 -11.73 8.45 4.73
C VAL A 136 -11.65 9.73 5.55
N THR A 137 -10.54 9.94 6.25
CA THR A 137 -10.42 11.06 7.19
C THR A 137 -10.01 12.37 6.53
N GLY A 138 -9.30 12.33 5.41
CA GLY A 138 -8.66 13.49 4.80
C GLY A 138 -7.48 14.05 5.59
N LEU A 139 -7.02 13.35 6.64
CA LEU A 139 -5.95 13.79 7.53
C LEU A 139 -4.59 13.19 7.11
N GLU A 140 -3.51 13.92 7.42
CA GLU A 140 -2.15 13.50 7.15
C GLU A 140 -1.41 13.08 8.44
N VAL A 141 -0.61 12.02 8.36
CA VAL A 141 0.25 11.58 9.46
C VAL A 141 1.41 12.55 9.64
N LYS A 142 1.62 13.02 10.86
CA LYS A 142 2.75 13.88 11.27
C LYS A 142 3.84 13.12 12.00
N GLU A 143 3.44 12.22 12.88
CA GLU A 143 4.36 11.43 13.67
C GLU A 143 3.92 9.98 13.68
N VAL A 144 4.89 9.07 13.72
CA VAL A 144 4.67 7.64 13.74
C VAL A 144 5.64 6.97 14.72
N SER A 145 5.11 5.99 15.46
CA SER A 145 5.87 5.01 16.20
C SER A 145 5.34 3.62 15.85
N ALA A 146 6.21 2.65 15.64
CA ALA A 146 5.78 1.33 15.20
C ALA A 146 6.66 0.24 15.80
N GLU A 147 6.02 -0.90 16.06
CA GLU A 147 6.64 -2.18 16.27
C GLU A 147 6.29 -3.06 15.06
N VAL A 148 7.33 -3.56 14.37
CA VAL A 148 7.19 -4.43 13.20
C VAL A 148 8.02 -5.69 13.48
N ASN A 149 7.37 -6.85 13.46
CA ASN A 149 8.00 -8.11 13.84
C ASN A 149 7.49 -9.29 13.00
N SER A 150 8.13 -10.43 13.16
CA SER A 150 7.65 -11.72 12.70
C SER A 150 7.17 -12.51 13.91
N LEU A 151 5.90 -12.89 13.92
CA LEU A 151 5.33 -13.78 14.93
C LEU A 151 5.45 -15.24 14.49
N SER A 152 5.58 -15.49 13.20
CA SER A 152 5.78 -16.84 12.65
C SER A 152 7.28 -17.20 12.63
N GLU A 153 7.65 -18.31 13.25
CA GLU A 153 9.01 -18.84 13.21
C GLU A 153 9.38 -19.43 11.84
N GLU A 154 8.39 -19.72 10.99
CA GLU A 154 8.59 -20.39 9.71
C GLU A 154 8.97 -19.46 8.57
N ILE A 155 8.82 -18.13 8.72
CA ILE A 155 9.08 -17.16 7.68
C ILE A 155 10.18 -16.18 8.07
N SER A 156 10.87 -15.64 7.07
CA SER A 156 11.99 -14.70 7.26
C SER A 156 11.60 -13.23 7.07
N VAL A 157 10.33 -12.97 6.77
CA VAL A 157 9.76 -11.63 6.61
C VAL A 157 8.89 -11.27 7.82
N ASP A 158 8.60 -10.01 7.99
CA ASP A 158 7.64 -9.54 8.99
C ASP A 158 6.20 -9.91 8.59
N ASP A 159 5.39 -10.26 9.57
CA ASP A 159 3.98 -10.63 9.38
C ASP A 159 3.02 -9.91 10.33
N ASN A 160 3.56 -9.01 11.14
CA ASN A 160 2.76 -8.24 12.09
C ASN A 160 3.34 -6.83 12.29
N ALA A 161 2.46 -5.83 12.39
CA ALA A 161 2.85 -4.48 12.74
C ALA A 161 1.78 -3.77 13.58
N PHE A 162 2.22 -3.18 14.69
CA PHE A 162 1.46 -2.24 15.50
C PHE A 162 2.02 -0.84 15.31
N ILE A 163 1.18 0.08 14.87
CA ILE A 163 1.59 1.43 14.50
C ILE A 163 0.73 2.43 15.25
N ILE A 164 1.36 3.40 15.92
CA ILE A 164 0.71 4.54 16.55
C ILE A 164 1.02 5.78 15.71
N VAL A 165 0.00 6.58 15.40
CA VAL A 165 0.16 7.79 14.60
C VAL A 165 -0.43 9.02 15.31
N ARG A 166 0.18 10.17 15.02
CA ARG A 166 -0.40 11.48 15.31
C ARG A 166 -0.70 12.18 13.98
N MET A 167 -1.93 12.64 13.85
CA MET A 167 -2.40 13.32 12.64
C MET A 167 -2.12 14.83 12.71
N ASP A 168 -2.21 15.51 11.58
CA ASP A 168 -2.00 16.95 11.45
C ASP A 168 -2.98 17.80 12.28
N ASN A 169 -4.22 17.31 12.48
CA ASN A 169 -5.22 17.93 13.34
C ASN A 169 -5.10 17.57 14.83
N GLN A 170 -4.00 16.91 15.24
CA GLN A 170 -3.73 16.38 16.58
C GLN A 170 -4.58 15.15 16.98
N ALA A 171 -5.36 14.56 16.09
CA ALA A 171 -5.99 13.26 16.34
C ALA A 171 -4.93 12.17 16.59
N ARG A 172 -5.29 11.18 17.38
CA ARG A 172 -4.46 9.98 17.63
C ARG A 172 -5.02 8.82 16.84
N GLY A 173 -4.13 7.99 16.34
CA GLY A 173 -4.56 6.80 15.63
C GLY A 173 -3.69 5.60 15.92
N SER A 174 -4.26 4.43 15.70
CA SER A 174 -3.53 3.17 15.66
C SER A 174 -3.87 2.42 14.37
N ILE A 175 -2.87 1.70 13.88
CA ILE A 175 -3.03 0.76 12.76
C ILE A 175 -2.44 -0.56 13.20
N TRP A 176 -3.23 -1.61 13.13
CA TRP A 176 -2.76 -2.98 13.30
C TRP A 176 -2.97 -3.77 12.03
N VAL A 177 -1.90 -4.41 11.55
CA VAL A 177 -1.90 -5.28 10.38
C VAL A 177 -1.14 -6.57 10.69
N SER A 178 -1.69 -7.72 10.24
CA SER A 178 -1.10 -9.02 10.47
C SER A 178 -1.48 -10.03 9.36
#